data_6ab84c3515f8c9ea5bfd4631ccca5c73
#
_entry.id   6ab84c3515f8c9ea5bfd4631ccca5c73
#
_cell.length_a   1.000
_cell.length_b   1.000
_cell.length_c   1.000
_cell.angle_alpha   90.00
_cell.angle_beta   90.00
_cell.angle_gamma   90.00
#
_symmetry.space_group_name_H-M   'P 1'
#
loop_
_entity.id
_entity.type
_entity.pdbx_description
1 polymer ?
#
loop_
_entity_poly.entity_id
_entity_poly.type
_entity_poly.pdbx_seq_one_letter_code
_entity_poly.pdbx_strand_id
1 'polypeptide(L)'
;MIISKLLPVTGLLVITSACASFGLAADDVIALRQADMKAMAAAAKTMAEMFRDPASYSSAQFRNAAGSIAAKSGDVLADHFVSGLDDPKSKAKPEIGTERERFERLADDLGDYARALETAAVDNPGPMTDRMRMKPGEAMGGGPLGTHVRNEAALSSIPAEHVFHLMLQTCTTCHARFRMGQ
;
A
#
# COMPACT_ATOMS: atom_id res chain seq x y z
N MET A 1 -24.73 -7.31 78.90
CA MET A 1 -23.48 -7.49 78.12
C MET A 1 -23.91 -7.77 76.70
N ILE A 2 -23.95 -6.68 75.88
CA ILE A 2 -24.49 -6.74 74.51
C ILE A 2 -23.30 -6.47 73.58
N ILE A 3 -22.97 -7.52 72.83
CA ILE A 3 -21.86 -7.47 71.83
C ILE A 3 -22.48 -7.14 70.46
N SER A 4 -22.24 -5.90 70.02
CA SER A 4 -22.66 -5.41 68.75
C SER A 4 -21.65 -5.88 67.70
N LYS A 5 -22.11 -6.68 66.72
CA LYS A 5 -21.30 -7.14 65.57
C LYS A 5 -21.37 -6.09 64.43
N LEU A 6 -20.25 -5.40 64.15
CA LEU A 6 -20.08 -4.59 62.95
C LEU A 6 -19.78 -5.52 61.77
N LEU A 7 -20.58 -5.44 60.69
CA LEU A 7 -20.26 -6.03 59.39
C LEU A 7 -19.44 -5.00 58.57
N PRO A 8 -18.37 -5.43 57.88
CA PRO A 8 -17.68 -4.59 56.93
C PRO A 8 -18.43 -4.59 55.58
N VAL A 9 -18.80 -3.40 55.11
CA VAL A 9 -19.30 -3.16 53.75
C VAL A 9 -18.11 -3.12 52.83
N THR A 10 -17.94 -4.19 52.04
CA THR A 10 -16.91 -4.26 50.96
C THR A 10 -17.45 -3.53 49.74
N GLY A 11 -16.99 -2.29 49.53
CA GLY A 11 -17.34 -1.52 48.34
C GLY A 11 -16.62 -2.09 47.09
N LEU A 12 -17.38 -2.62 46.14
CA LEU A 12 -16.90 -3.07 44.83
C LEU A 12 -16.67 -1.87 43.94
N LEU A 13 -15.42 -1.50 43.71
CA LEU A 13 -15.01 -0.43 42.78
C LEU A 13 -15.08 -0.97 41.36
N VAL A 14 -16.14 -0.65 40.64
CA VAL A 14 -16.26 -0.95 39.19
C VAL A 14 -15.46 0.08 38.40
N ILE A 15 -14.27 -0.29 37.94
CA ILE A 15 -13.46 0.53 37.01
C ILE A 15 -14.01 0.31 35.63
N THR A 16 -14.87 1.23 35.15
CA THR A 16 -15.28 1.27 33.73
C THR A 16 -14.14 1.83 32.89
N SER A 17 -13.41 0.95 32.22
CA SER A 17 -12.38 1.32 31.24
C SER A 17 -13.09 1.87 30.01
N ALA A 18 -13.15 3.18 29.84
CA ALA A 18 -13.60 3.84 28.64
C ALA A 18 -12.51 3.68 27.58
N CYS A 19 -12.72 2.78 26.60
CA CYS A 19 -11.93 2.73 25.37
C CYS A 19 -12.25 3.99 24.57
N ALA A 20 -11.45 5.04 24.71
CA ALA A 20 -11.48 6.20 23.83
C ALA A 20 -10.93 5.77 22.46
N SER A 21 -11.82 5.53 21.51
CA SER A 21 -11.44 5.40 20.09
C SER A 21 -11.05 6.80 19.60
N PHE A 22 -9.75 7.08 19.54
CA PHE A 22 -9.24 8.27 18.89
C PHE A 22 -9.41 8.11 17.39
N GLY A 23 -10.52 8.57 16.83
CA GLY A 23 -10.66 8.79 15.40
C GLY A 23 -9.70 9.91 15.01
N LEU A 24 -8.86 9.68 14.00
CA LEU A 24 -8.03 10.73 13.39
C LEU A 24 -8.94 11.84 12.87
N ALA A 25 -8.56 13.10 13.09
CA ALA A 25 -9.27 14.23 12.48
C ALA A 25 -9.16 14.14 10.94
N ALA A 26 -10.15 14.66 10.21
CA ALA A 26 -10.19 14.57 8.75
C ALA A 26 -8.93 15.19 8.10
N ASP A 27 -8.42 16.29 8.65
CA ASP A 27 -7.19 16.93 8.19
C ASP A 27 -5.97 16.01 8.34
N ASP A 28 -5.88 15.24 9.43
CA ASP A 28 -4.79 14.30 9.69
C ASP A 28 -4.81 13.13 8.69
N VAL A 29 -6.00 12.62 8.37
CA VAL A 29 -6.16 11.53 7.38
C VAL A 29 -5.75 12.01 5.98
N ILE A 30 -6.12 13.23 5.58
CA ILE A 30 -5.73 13.79 4.29
C ILE A 30 -4.21 14.00 4.21
N ALA A 31 -3.61 14.54 5.26
CA ALA A 31 -2.16 14.70 5.34
C ALA A 31 -1.43 13.36 5.25
N LEU A 32 -1.94 12.32 5.93
CA LEU A 32 -1.41 10.96 5.90
C LEU A 32 -1.46 10.37 4.47
N ARG A 33 -2.62 10.45 3.79
CA ARG A 33 -2.75 10.04 2.37
C ARG A 33 -1.71 10.69 1.48
N GLN A 34 -1.54 12.01 1.62
CA GLN A 34 -0.58 12.77 0.81
C GLN A 34 0.86 12.38 1.11
N ALA A 35 1.20 12.13 2.37
CA ALA A 35 2.52 11.67 2.77
C ALA A 35 2.82 10.28 2.21
N ASP A 36 1.86 9.35 2.30
CA ASP A 36 2.00 8.00 1.78
C ASP A 36 2.13 7.97 0.25
N MET A 37 1.33 8.74 -0.47
CA MET A 37 1.47 8.88 -1.93
C MET A 37 2.84 9.44 -2.34
N LYS A 38 3.38 10.43 -1.59
CA LYS A 38 4.73 10.95 -1.83
C LYS A 38 5.81 9.91 -1.55
N ALA A 39 5.67 9.15 -0.47
CA ALA A 39 6.62 8.10 -0.11
C ALA A 39 6.63 6.97 -1.16
N MET A 40 5.46 6.51 -1.60
CA MET A 40 5.33 5.50 -2.65
C MET A 40 5.90 5.98 -3.99
N ALA A 41 5.65 7.25 -4.36
CA ALA A 41 6.22 7.84 -5.57
C ALA A 41 7.75 7.93 -5.53
N ALA A 42 8.34 8.29 -4.37
CA ALA A 42 9.79 8.31 -4.17
C ALA A 42 10.38 6.90 -4.28
N ALA A 43 9.73 5.90 -3.67
CA ALA A 43 10.14 4.50 -3.73
C ALA A 43 10.09 3.96 -5.17
N ALA A 44 9.01 4.24 -5.91
CA ALA A 44 8.91 3.86 -7.32
C ALA A 44 10.00 4.52 -8.17
N LYS A 45 10.31 5.79 -7.92
CA LYS A 45 11.41 6.50 -8.59
C LYS A 45 12.75 5.81 -8.35
N THR A 46 13.04 5.43 -7.11
CA THR A 46 14.28 4.72 -6.75
C THR A 46 14.43 3.42 -7.54
N MET A 47 13.38 2.61 -7.63
CA MET A 47 13.39 1.38 -8.43
C MET A 47 13.53 1.65 -9.93
N ALA A 48 12.84 2.69 -10.45
CA ALA A 48 12.95 3.08 -11.85
C ALA A 48 14.38 3.50 -12.23
N GLU A 49 15.09 4.19 -11.34
CA GLU A 49 16.49 4.57 -11.55
C GLU A 49 17.40 3.36 -11.65
N MET A 50 17.20 2.34 -10.81
CA MET A 50 17.97 1.09 -10.85
C MET A 50 17.68 0.27 -12.12
N PHE A 51 16.45 0.25 -12.63
CA PHE A 51 16.17 -0.38 -13.92
C PHE A 51 16.77 0.40 -15.10
N ARG A 52 16.85 1.72 -15.01
CA ARG A 52 17.46 2.55 -16.06
C ARG A 52 18.98 2.43 -16.07
N ASP A 53 19.60 2.35 -14.89
CA ASP A 53 21.03 2.14 -14.71
C ASP A 53 21.28 0.91 -13.84
N PRO A 54 21.39 -0.29 -14.43
CA PRO A 54 21.60 -1.53 -13.69
C PRO A 54 22.87 -1.56 -12.84
N ALA A 55 23.86 -0.72 -13.16
CA ALA A 55 25.09 -0.60 -12.35
C ALA A 55 24.81 0.05 -10.98
N SER A 56 23.74 0.85 -10.88
CA SER A 56 23.29 1.48 -9.62
C SER A 56 22.45 0.54 -8.73
N TYR A 57 22.18 -0.69 -9.18
CA TYR A 57 21.33 -1.60 -8.43
C TYR A 57 21.91 -1.98 -7.07
N SER A 58 21.09 -1.84 -6.04
CA SER A 58 21.34 -2.32 -4.69
C SER A 58 20.11 -3.11 -4.23
N SER A 59 20.28 -4.41 -4.05
CA SER A 59 19.22 -5.29 -3.58
C SER A 59 18.56 -4.78 -2.30
N ALA A 60 19.36 -4.29 -1.34
CA ALA A 60 18.85 -3.75 -0.09
C ALA A 60 17.98 -2.49 -0.31
N GLN A 61 18.43 -1.55 -1.15
CA GLN A 61 17.67 -0.34 -1.45
C GLN A 61 16.42 -0.64 -2.28
N PHE A 62 16.53 -1.54 -3.24
CA PHE A 62 15.40 -1.98 -4.06
C PHE A 62 14.33 -2.65 -3.18
N ARG A 63 14.73 -3.57 -2.30
CA ARG A 63 13.85 -4.23 -1.33
C ARG A 63 13.15 -3.22 -0.41
N ASN A 64 13.91 -2.28 0.16
CA ASN A 64 13.35 -1.26 1.04
C ASN A 64 12.34 -0.37 0.31
N ALA A 65 12.60 -0.02 -0.95
CA ALA A 65 11.68 0.75 -1.78
C ALA A 65 10.39 -0.04 -2.06
N ALA A 66 10.51 -1.30 -2.48
CA ALA A 66 9.36 -2.17 -2.72
C ALA A 66 8.54 -2.41 -1.43
N GLY A 67 9.20 -2.73 -0.32
CA GLY A 67 8.56 -2.92 0.98
C GLY A 67 7.86 -1.65 1.50
N SER A 68 8.41 -0.46 1.22
CA SER A 68 7.74 0.81 1.54
C SER A 68 6.41 0.99 0.80
N ILE A 69 6.31 0.54 -0.45
CA ILE A 69 5.05 0.55 -1.21
C ILE A 69 4.11 -0.52 -0.65
N ALA A 70 4.59 -1.75 -0.44
CA ALA A 70 3.79 -2.85 0.09
C ALA A 70 3.13 -2.49 1.43
N ALA A 71 3.89 -1.87 2.35
CA ALA A 71 3.40 -1.47 3.67
C ALA A 71 2.32 -0.38 3.64
N LYS A 72 2.15 0.31 2.50
CA LYS A 72 1.19 1.41 2.31
C LYS A 72 0.09 1.07 1.30
N SER A 73 -0.04 -0.20 0.93
CA SER A 73 -0.99 -0.71 -0.06
C SER A 73 -2.06 -1.59 0.59
N GLY A 74 -2.96 -2.13 -0.20
CA GLY A 74 -4.03 -3.00 0.28
C GLY A 74 -4.95 -2.30 1.27
N ASP A 75 -5.33 -3.00 2.33
CA ASP A 75 -6.24 -2.50 3.36
C ASP A 75 -5.72 -1.20 4.00
N VAL A 76 -4.40 -1.07 4.22
CA VAL A 76 -3.80 0.15 4.79
C VAL A 76 -4.14 1.37 3.94
N LEU A 77 -4.00 1.25 2.62
CA LEU A 77 -4.40 2.31 1.70
C LEU A 77 -5.90 2.53 1.70
N ALA A 78 -6.67 1.45 1.63
CA ALA A 78 -8.11 1.49 1.55
C ALA A 78 -8.73 2.17 2.78
N ASP A 79 -8.26 1.85 3.97
CA ASP A 79 -8.76 2.40 5.23
C ASP A 79 -8.54 3.91 5.35
N HIS A 80 -7.49 4.44 4.74
CA HIS A 80 -7.29 5.88 4.70
C HIS A 80 -8.36 6.62 3.86
N PHE A 81 -9.18 5.92 3.06
CA PHE A 81 -10.19 6.52 2.17
C PHE A 81 -11.63 6.19 2.56
N VAL A 82 -11.91 5.98 3.86
CA VAL A 82 -13.26 5.81 4.39
C VAL A 82 -13.94 7.13 4.75
N SER A 83 -13.18 8.22 4.96
CA SER A 83 -13.71 9.53 5.36
C SER A 83 -12.98 10.68 4.68
N GLY A 84 -13.50 11.91 4.75
CA GLY A 84 -12.84 13.12 4.21
C GLY A 84 -12.65 13.10 2.69
N LEU A 85 -13.54 12.43 1.94
CA LEU A 85 -13.51 12.44 0.48
C LEU A 85 -14.01 13.77 -0.08
N ASP A 86 -14.97 14.41 0.61
CA ASP A 86 -15.60 15.68 0.19
C ASP A 86 -14.84 16.92 0.70
N ASP A 87 -13.72 16.73 1.41
CA ASP A 87 -12.93 17.84 1.92
C ASP A 87 -12.23 18.59 0.78
N PRO A 88 -12.30 19.93 0.70
CA PRO A 88 -11.65 20.71 -0.36
C PRO A 88 -10.13 20.53 -0.46
N LYS A 89 -9.47 20.13 0.62
CA LYS A 89 -8.03 19.80 0.66
C LYS A 89 -7.73 18.44 0.07
N SER A 90 -8.73 17.56 -0.02
CA SER A 90 -8.60 16.24 -0.61
C SER A 90 -8.52 16.35 -2.13
N LYS A 91 -7.68 15.52 -2.74
CA LYS A 91 -7.66 15.30 -4.19
C LYS A 91 -8.33 13.97 -4.57
N ALA A 92 -8.95 13.29 -3.59
CA ALA A 92 -9.72 12.08 -3.82
C ALA A 92 -11.08 12.44 -4.43
N LYS A 93 -11.53 11.61 -5.35
CA LYS A 93 -12.89 11.72 -5.91
C LYS A 93 -13.88 10.94 -5.04
N PRO A 94 -15.15 11.40 -4.93
CA PRO A 94 -16.21 10.71 -4.18
C PRO A 94 -16.53 9.32 -4.75
N GLU A 95 -16.17 9.05 -6.01
CA GLU A 95 -16.33 7.75 -6.67
C GLU A 95 -15.61 6.62 -5.93
N ILE A 96 -14.62 6.91 -5.09
CA ILE A 96 -14.00 5.92 -4.19
C ILE A 96 -15.06 5.26 -3.31
N GLY A 97 -16.05 6.02 -2.83
CA GLY A 97 -17.14 5.48 -2.01
C GLY A 97 -18.11 4.62 -2.79
N THR A 98 -18.45 5.01 -4.02
CA THR A 98 -19.42 4.29 -4.88
C THR A 98 -18.81 3.11 -5.63
N GLU A 99 -17.49 3.12 -5.86
CA GLU A 99 -16.75 2.03 -6.52
C GLU A 99 -15.73 1.39 -5.54
N ARG A 100 -16.14 1.25 -4.28
CA ARG A 100 -15.25 0.80 -3.20
C ARG A 100 -14.50 -0.48 -3.52
N GLU A 101 -15.19 -1.51 -3.98
CA GLU A 101 -14.56 -2.78 -4.36
C GLU A 101 -13.49 -2.64 -5.46
N ARG A 102 -13.70 -1.73 -6.41
CA ARG A 102 -12.73 -1.49 -7.46
C ARG A 102 -11.50 -0.77 -6.92
N PHE A 103 -11.71 0.17 -5.99
CA PHE A 103 -10.62 0.88 -5.33
C PHE A 103 -9.77 -0.08 -4.50
N GLU A 104 -10.40 -0.94 -3.70
CA GLU A 104 -9.75 -1.98 -2.89
C GLU A 104 -8.95 -2.95 -3.76
N ARG A 105 -9.55 -3.48 -4.83
CA ARG A 105 -8.82 -4.35 -5.76
C ARG A 105 -7.56 -3.71 -6.32
N LEU A 106 -7.57 -2.41 -6.66
CA LEU A 106 -6.38 -1.72 -7.15
C LEU A 106 -5.36 -1.49 -6.03
N ALA A 107 -5.80 -1.28 -4.79
CA ALA A 107 -4.92 -1.17 -3.63
C ALA A 107 -4.23 -2.52 -3.33
N ASP A 108 -4.96 -3.63 -3.46
CA ASP A 108 -4.45 -4.99 -3.28
C ASP A 108 -3.45 -5.36 -4.39
N ASP A 109 -3.82 -5.12 -5.66
CA ASP A 109 -2.94 -5.36 -6.81
C ASP A 109 -1.60 -4.60 -6.63
N LEU A 110 -1.65 -3.36 -6.16
CA LEU A 110 -0.46 -2.57 -5.85
C LEU A 110 0.43 -3.25 -4.79
N GLY A 111 -0.19 -3.77 -3.73
CA GLY A 111 0.49 -4.50 -2.67
C GLY A 111 1.12 -5.81 -3.16
N ASP A 112 0.41 -6.57 -3.98
CA ASP A 112 0.89 -7.83 -4.54
C ASP A 112 2.11 -7.61 -5.45
N TYR A 113 2.06 -6.62 -6.33
CA TYR A 113 3.21 -6.27 -7.17
C TYR A 113 4.41 -5.78 -6.35
N ALA A 114 4.17 -4.97 -5.32
CA ALA A 114 5.24 -4.48 -4.47
C ALA A 114 5.91 -5.63 -3.68
N ARG A 115 5.14 -6.58 -3.14
CA ARG A 115 5.67 -7.78 -2.47
C ARG A 115 6.46 -8.68 -3.43
N ALA A 116 5.98 -8.86 -4.66
CA ALA A 116 6.71 -9.62 -5.66
C ALA A 116 8.06 -8.97 -6.02
N LEU A 117 8.11 -7.63 -6.10
CA LEU A 117 9.36 -6.88 -6.29
C LEU A 117 10.31 -7.00 -5.09
N GLU A 118 9.76 -6.99 -3.87
CA GLU A 118 10.55 -7.22 -2.65
C GLU A 118 11.20 -8.62 -2.66
N THR A 119 10.43 -9.65 -3.01
CA THR A 119 10.90 -11.03 -3.16
C THR A 119 11.97 -11.14 -4.25
N ALA A 120 11.75 -10.51 -5.41
CA ALA A 120 12.73 -10.49 -6.49
C ALA A 120 14.08 -9.90 -6.06
N ALA A 121 14.08 -8.90 -5.18
CA ALA A 121 15.32 -8.33 -4.63
C ALA A 121 16.02 -9.28 -3.65
N VAL A 122 15.27 -10.07 -2.88
CA VAL A 122 15.83 -11.10 -2.00
C VAL A 122 16.50 -12.20 -2.82
N ASP A 123 15.89 -12.62 -3.91
CA ASP A 123 16.40 -13.66 -4.80
C ASP A 123 17.59 -13.19 -5.65
N ASN A 124 17.83 -11.88 -5.74
CA ASN A 124 18.92 -11.26 -6.50
C ASN A 124 19.78 -10.34 -5.61
N PRO A 125 20.53 -10.88 -4.64
CA PRO A 125 21.29 -10.09 -3.67
C PRO A 125 22.55 -9.40 -4.24
N GLY A 126 23.03 -9.86 -5.40
CA GLY A 126 24.18 -9.32 -6.12
C GLY A 126 23.80 -8.23 -7.13
N PRO A 127 24.58 -8.07 -8.21
CA PRO A 127 24.24 -7.18 -9.31
C PRO A 127 22.89 -7.54 -9.94
N MET A 128 22.22 -6.55 -10.59
CA MET A 128 20.98 -6.82 -11.30
C MET A 128 21.19 -7.87 -12.40
N THR A 129 20.38 -8.92 -12.36
CA THR A 129 20.49 -10.04 -13.31
C THR A 129 19.58 -9.84 -14.51
N ASP A 130 19.87 -10.54 -15.62
CA ASP A 130 19.00 -10.56 -16.80
C ASP A 130 17.58 -11.09 -16.48
N ARG A 131 17.44 -11.93 -15.45
CA ARG A 131 16.14 -12.42 -14.97
C ARG A 131 15.26 -11.31 -14.37
N MET A 132 15.86 -10.25 -13.88
CA MET A 132 15.12 -9.09 -13.38
C MET A 132 14.69 -8.15 -14.50
N ARG A 133 15.29 -8.25 -15.69
CA ARG A 133 15.11 -7.34 -16.82
C ARG A 133 14.17 -7.91 -17.88
N MET A 134 13.35 -7.04 -18.46
CA MET A 134 12.61 -7.36 -19.67
C MET A 134 13.55 -7.45 -20.87
N LYS A 135 13.27 -8.39 -21.77
CA LYS A 135 14.00 -8.47 -23.04
C LYS A 135 13.50 -7.39 -24.01
N PRO A 136 14.37 -6.86 -24.87
CA PRO A 136 13.95 -5.94 -25.92
C PRO A 136 12.84 -6.56 -26.78
N GLY A 137 11.73 -5.86 -26.94
CA GLY A 137 10.58 -6.34 -27.70
C GLY A 137 9.64 -7.29 -26.94
N GLU A 138 9.91 -7.56 -25.67
CA GLU A 138 8.98 -8.31 -24.82
C GLU A 138 7.67 -7.53 -24.65
N ALA A 139 6.55 -8.19 -24.95
CA ALA A 139 5.25 -7.54 -24.86
C ALA A 139 4.92 -7.23 -23.39
N MET A 140 4.56 -5.98 -23.13
CA MET A 140 3.96 -5.59 -21.87
C MET A 140 2.60 -6.29 -21.75
N GLY A 141 2.52 -7.39 -21.02
CA GLY A 141 1.26 -8.02 -20.68
C GLY A 141 0.43 -7.07 -19.83
N GLY A 142 -0.88 -6.97 -20.09
CA GLY A 142 -1.75 -6.10 -19.31
C GLY A 142 -2.44 -5.00 -20.12
N GLY A 143 -2.52 -5.11 -21.43
CA GLY A 143 -3.42 -4.29 -22.24
C GLY A 143 -4.89 -4.42 -21.77
N PRO A 144 -5.85 -3.65 -22.35
CA PRO A 144 -7.24 -3.62 -21.89
C PRO A 144 -7.96 -4.97 -21.86
N LEU A 145 -7.34 -5.99 -22.45
CA LEU A 145 -7.76 -7.39 -22.41
C LEU A 145 -6.74 -8.31 -21.71
N GLY A 146 -5.70 -7.75 -21.06
CA GLY A 146 -4.66 -8.51 -20.36
C GLY A 146 -5.21 -9.21 -19.12
N THR A 147 -4.82 -10.44 -18.93
CA THR A 147 -5.06 -11.21 -17.71
C THR A 147 -4.37 -10.50 -16.55
N HIS A 148 -5.13 -10.14 -15.53
CA HIS A 148 -4.57 -9.72 -14.24
C HIS A 148 -3.78 -10.90 -13.65
N VAL A 149 -2.48 -10.75 -13.59
CA VAL A 149 -1.61 -11.71 -12.91
C VAL A 149 -1.65 -11.36 -11.43
N ARG A 150 -2.36 -12.17 -10.64
CA ARG A 150 -2.62 -11.88 -9.21
C ARG A 150 -2.01 -12.89 -8.26
N ASN A 151 -1.53 -14.03 -8.74
CA ASN A 151 -0.96 -14.99 -7.80
C ASN A 151 0.56 -14.84 -7.76
N GLU A 152 1.13 -15.02 -6.59
CA GLU A 152 2.56 -14.90 -6.31
C GLU A 152 3.41 -15.79 -7.23
N ALA A 153 2.97 -17.03 -7.51
CA ALA A 153 3.67 -17.95 -8.40
C ALA A 153 3.73 -17.43 -9.85
N ALA A 154 2.67 -16.77 -10.32
CA ALA A 154 2.65 -16.17 -11.64
C ALA A 154 3.51 -14.91 -11.70
N LEU A 155 3.51 -14.07 -10.65
CA LEU A 155 4.36 -12.89 -10.56
C LEU A 155 5.85 -13.22 -10.47
N SER A 156 6.23 -14.30 -9.77
CA SER A 156 7.61 -14.76 -9.68
C SER A 156 8.14 -15.38 -10.97
N SER A 157 7.24 -15.74 -11.91
CA SER A 157 7.60 -16.32 -13.21
C SER A 157 7.95 -15.29 -14.28
N ILE A 158 7.65 -14.01 -14.04
CA ILE A 158 7.93 -12.91 -14.98
C ILE A 158 9.07 -12.01 -14.46
N PRO A 159 9.79 -11.29 -15.34
CA PRO A 159 10.86 -10.40 -14.92
C PRO A 159 10.38 -9.33 -13.92
N ALA A 160 11.21 -8.98 -12.94
CA ALA A 160 10.88 -7.94 -11.96
C ALA A 160 10.58 -6.58 -12.62
N GLU A 161 11.25 -6.24 -13.71
CA GLU A 161 10.97 -5.03 -14.50
C GLU A 161 9.55 -5.04 -15.07
N HIS A 162 9.05 -6.21 -15.48
CA HIS A 162 7.66 -6.36 -15.94
C HIS A 162 6.67 -6.14 -14.78
N VAL A 163 6.92 -6.76 -13.62
CA VAL A 163 6.10 -6.56 -12.41
C VAL A 163 6.09 -5.07 -12.02
N PHE A 164 7.24 -4.39 -12.12
CA PHE A 164 7.35 -2.96 -11.86
C PHE A 164 6.45 -2.14 -12.80
N HIS A 165 6.42 -2.47 -14.09
CA HIS A 165 5.53 -1.79 -15.03
C HIS A 165 4.05 -2.05 -14.74
N LEU A 166 3.66 -3.27 -14.35
CA LEU A 166 2.29 -3.57 -13.91
C LEU A 166 1.91 -2.74 -12.68
N MET A 167 2.81 -2.60 -11.72
CA MET A 167 2.66 -1.75 -10.55
C MET A 167 2.42 -0.28 -10.94
N LEU A 168 3.23 0.28 -11.84
CA LEU A 168 3.06 1.66 -12.33
C LEU A 168 1.75 1.85 -13.09
N GLN A 169 1.33 0.83 -13.86
CA GLN A 169 0.04 0.86 -14.55
C GLN A 169 -1.13 0.89 -13.56
N THR A 170 -1.03 0.15 -12.46
CA THR A 170 -2.03 0.17 -11.37
C THR A 170 -2.10 1.57 -10.74
N CYS A 171 -0.97 2.19 -10.43
CA CYS A 171 -0.92 3.57 -9.94
C CYS A 171 -1.62 4.54 -10.92
N THR A 172 -1.33 4.44 -12.21
CA THR A 172 -1.91 5.29 -13.25
C THR A 172 -3.42 5.07 -13.38
N THR A 173 -3.87 3.82 -13.38
CA THR A 173 -5.29 3.43 -13.48
C THR A 173 -6.07 3.95 -12.28
N CYS A 174 -5.54 3.77 -11.06
CA CYS A 174 -6.14 4.26 -9.84
C CYS A 174 -6.28 5.80 -9.87
N HIS A 175 -5.21 6.51 -10.20
CA HIS A 175 -5.21 7.97 -10.26
C HIS A 175 -6.14 8.52 -11.35
N ALA A 176 -6.19 7.91 -12.51
CA ALA A 176 -7.11 8.32 -13.59
C ALA A 176 -8.58 8.22 -13.15
N ARG A 177 -8.91 7.19 -12.37
CA ARG A 177 -10.29 6.96 -11.92
C ARG A 177 -10.64 7.75 -10.67
N PHE A 178 -9.76 7.77 -9.67
CA PHE A 178 -10.08 8.15 -8.29
C PHE A 178 -9.41 9.44 -7.81
N ARG A 179 -8.55 10.07 -8.60
CA ARG A 179 -7.90 11.33 -8.25
C ARG A 179 -8.44 12.47 -9.12
N MET A 180 -8.77 13.60 -8.50
CA MET A 180 -9.12 14.83 -9.23
C MET A 180 -7.93 15.29 -10.07
N GLY A 181 -8.20 15.75 -11.30
CA GLY A 181 -7.20 16.36 -12.17
C GLY A 181 -6.53 17.58 -11.51
N GLN A 182 -5.32 17.87 -11.94
CA GLN A 182 -4.66 19.14 -11.60
C GLN A 182 -5.25 20.27 -12.42
#